data_de342a01f95f29bb34d1290ba006fdf3
#
_entry.id   de342a01f95f29bb34d1290ba006fdf3
#
_cell.length_a   1.000
_cell.length_b   1.000
_cell.length_c   1.000
_cell.angle_alpha   90.00
_cell.angle_beta   90.00
_cell.angle_gamma   90.00
#
_symmetry.space_group_name_H-M   'P 1'
#
loop_
_entity.id
_entity.type
_entity.pdbx_description
1 polymer ?
#
loop_
_entity_poly.entity_id
_entity_poly.type
_entity_poly.pdbx_seq_one_letter_code
_entity_poly.pdbx_strand_id
1 'polypeptide(L)'
;MKFWDITKFTRFASYKSSYILFEGTDLNLEDELFNAANIVQKPAAEISNLSPYLTQKAIAVSEEYYRNGTPRYFEYVARNEAEAIMPQNDIDGYVQLVFPLDDQGIPLTLRISKESPYANIFVVFTNVDKITKHLYEIAKLQYLIENVVLDDRVAKKEIENQIKFEKSQLNSVINDSLVSGSQNCTWIYKGEIMDVRSFRDFNKLLSAVCKDVYSSTPILRNELFNKQKLSSAISLARVKLLDAMMENSDKEDFGFAEATCPPEKTIYYTIFQSTGIHRMSQDGIYILGEPQNDLIKELWTVCCNFISSTTDKPRKVSELIKILKAQPFKLKQGVIDFWIPIFLFIKQQDFAIYNSNGAYVMNITKEFFELLQKHPAEFTIKAFNVSGVKIEFFKKYRQFLRKDDGTTLCSTSFIETFKPFLQYYRSLNEYAKNT
;
A
#
# COMPACT_ATOMS: atom_id res chain seq x y z
N MET A 1 -10.82 18.77 57.00
CA MET A 1 -10.59 20.19 56.66
C MET A 1 -9.55 20.18 55.51
N LYS A 2 -9.90 20.53 54.28
CA LYS A 2 -8.93 20.58 53.21
C LYS A 2 -8.08 21.83 53.39
N PHE A 3 -6.76 21.66 53.60
CA PHE A 3 -5.83 22.76 53.67
C PHE A 3 -5.52 23.26 52.26
N TRP A 4 -5.59 24.58 52.06
CA TRP A 4 -5.18 25.25 50.81
C TRP A 4 -3.70 25.57 50.90
N ASP A 5 -2.90 25.00 50.02
CA ASP A 5 -1.48 25.27 49.94
C ASP A 5 -1.19 26.25 48.80
N ILE A 6 -0.45 27.35 49.12
CA ILE A 6 -0.08 28.38 48.14
C ILE A 6 1.26 28.03 47.58
N THR A 7 1.30 27.24 46.50
CA THR A 7 2.57 26.66 46.05
C THR A 7 3.23 27.31 44.83
N LYS A 8 2.57 28.23 44.11
CA LYS A 8 3.19 28.84 42.92
C LYS A 8 2.73 30.27 42.59
N PHE A 9 3.75 31.17 42.44
CA PHE A 9 3.61 32.45 41.77
C PHE A 9 3.87 32.25 40.27
N THR A 10 2.92 32.59 39.39
CA THR A 10 3.14 32.67 37.94
C THR A 10 3.10 34.13 37.52
N ARG A 11 4.23 34.66 37.00
CA ARG A 11 4.26 35.98 36.34
C ARG A 11 3.73 35.85 34.92
N PHE A 12 2.64 36.47 34.61
CA PHE A 12 2.21 36.69 33.23
C PHE A 12 2.91 37.96 32.67
N ALA A 13 3.13 37.99 31.35
CA ALA A 13 3.86 39.04 30.64
C ALA A 13 3.27 40.47 30.71
N SER A 14 2.28 40.72 31.55
CA SER A 14 1.59 41.99 31.73
C SER A 14 1.74 42.57 33.14
N TYR A 15 2.84 42.31 33.87
CA TYR A 15 3.13 42.84 35.22
C TYR A 15 2.06 42.57 36.31
N LYS A 16 1.16 41.65 36.11
CA LYS A 16 0.21 41.27 37.16
C LYS A 16 0.65 39.97 37.81
N SER A 17 0.89 39.99 39.12
CA SER A 17 1.08 38.78 39.90
C SER A 17 -0.30 38.21 40.22
N SER A 18 -0.55 36.97 39.86
CA SER A 18 -1.77 36.26 40.27
C SER A 18 -1.41 35.09 41.19
N TYR A 19 -2.17 34.91 42.25
CA TYR A 19 -2.09 33.75 43.13
C TYR A 19 -2.97 32.66 42.55
N ILE A 20 -2.43 31.48 42.35
CA ILE A 20 -3.21 30.31 41.97
C ILE A 20 -3.36 29.45 43.24
N LEU A 21 -4.57 29.33 43.72
CA LEU A 21 -4.92 28.44 44.82
C LEU A 21 -5.09 27.02 44.24
N PHE A 22 -4.25 26.11 44.72
CA PHE A 22 -4.43 24.71 44.45
C PHE A 22 -5.17 24.04 45.59
N GLU A 23 -6.15 23.22 45.26
CA GLU A 23 -6.74 22.29 46.22
C GLU A 23 -5.67 21.23 46.53
N GLY A 24 -5.22 21.16 47.77
CA GLY A 24 -4.25 20.16 48.19
C GLY A 24 -4.88 18.79 48.33
N THR A 25 -4.08 17.76 48.33
CA THR A 25 -4.49 16.39 48.63
C THR A 25 -3.84 15.99 49.96
N ASP A 26 -4.60 15.25 50.81
CA ASP A 26 -4.04 14.65 52.05
C ASP A 26 -3.30 13.32 51.76
N LEU A 27 -3.25 12.92 50.48
CA LEU A 27 -2.65 11.67 50.06
C LEU A 27 -1.13 11.82 49.91
N ASN A 28 -0.38 11.00 50.66
CA ASN A 28 1.06 10.87 50.47
C ASN A 28 1.33 9.86 49.34
N LEU A 29 1.62 10.37 48.13
CA LEU A 29 1.80 9.54 46.93
C LEU A 29 2.97 8.56 47.07
N GLU A 30 4.05 8.91 47.80
CA GLU A 30 5.19 8.03 48.00
C GLU A 30 4.84 6.81 48.87
N ASP A 31 4.08 7.03 49.95
CA ASP A 31 3.60 5.94 50.82
C ASP A 31 2.64 5.02 50.07
N GLU A 32 1.75 5.58 49.28
CA GLU A 32 0.80 4.78 48.49
C GLU A 32 1.49 3.99 47.37
N LEU A 33 2.51 4.55 46.72
CA LEU A 33 3.34 3.81 45.77
C LEU A 33 4.10 2.67 46.41
N PHE A 34 4.60 2.89 47.64
CA PHE A 34 5.24 1.84 48.42
C PHE A 34 4.28 0.71 48.81
N ASN A 35 3.06 1.06 49.21
CA ASN A 35 2.00 0.09 49.49
C ASN A 35 1.59 -0.67 48.23
N ALA A 36 1.41 0.03 47.11
CA ALA A 36 1.10 -0.59 45.82
C ALA A 36 2.20 -1.55 45.33
N ALA A 37 3.47 -1.26 45.65
CA ALA A 37 4.59 -2.15 45.30
C ALA A 37 4.51 -3.53 45.99
N ASN A 38 3.83 -3.64 47.12
CA ASN A 38 3.61 -4.91 47.81
C ASN A 38 2.42 -5.71 47.26
N ILE A 39 1.56 -5.07 46.49
CA ILE A 39 0.30 -5.65 45.99
C ILE A 39 0.40 -5.97 44.48
N VAL A 40 0.97 -5.03 43.73
CA VAL A 40 1.08 -5.14 42.25
C VAL A 40 2.22 -6.07 41.88
N GLN A 41 1.93 -7.11 41.13
CA GLN A 41 2.97 -7.97 40.58
C GLN A 41 3.76 -7.26 39.47
N LYS A 42 5.07 -7.51 39.40
CA LYS A 42 5.91 -6.99 38.32
C LYS A 42 5.42 -7.53 36.98
N PRO A 43 4.92 -6.68 36.08
CA PRO A 43 4.48 -7.16 34.78
C PRO A 43 5.70 -7.65 33.99
N ALA A 44 5.54 -8.80 33.32
CA ALA A 44 6.53 -9.25 32.34
C ALA A 44 6.51 -8.30 31.12
N ALA A 45 7.60 -8.28 30.35
CA ALA A 45 7.65 -7.54 29.08
C ALA A 45 6.81 -8.26 27.98
N GLU A 46 5.57 -8.56 28.34
CA GLU A 46 4.61 -9.16 27.44
C GLU A 46 3.90 -8.10 26.59
N ILE A 47 3.44 -8.54 25.42
CA ILE A 47 2.79 -7.67 24.46
C ILE A 47 1.51 -7.04 24.98
N SER A 48 0.75 -7.77 25.79
CA SER A 48 -0.45 -7.27 26.48
C SER A 48 -0.15 -6.03 27.32
N ASN A 49 1.05 -5.99 27.92
CA ASN A 49 1.50 -4.90 28.76
C ASN A 49 2.15 -3.76 27.98
N LEU A 50 2.79 -4.06 26.84
CA LEU A 50 3.53 -3.09 26.00
C LEU A 50 2.67 -2.39 24.96
N SER A 51 1.76 -3.13 24.32
CA SER A 51 0.95 -2.66 23.19
C SER A 51 0.21 -1.34 23.44
N PRO A 52 -0.38 -1.07 24.64
CA PRO A 52 -1.07 0.20 24.90
C PRO A 52 -0.15 1.43 24.89
N TYR A 53 1.15 1.24 25.03
CA TYR A 53 2.13 2.33 25.19
C TYR A 53 3.00 2.56 23.97
N LEU A 54 3.06 1.59 23.06
CA LEU A 54 3.83 1.72 21.82
C LEU A 54 3.14 2.69 20.88
N THR A 55 3.86 3.72 20.49
CA THR A 55 3.36 4.65 19.48
C THR A 55 3.47 3.98 18.11
N GLN A 56 2.35 3.48 17.60
CA GLN A 56 2.26 2.99 16.22
C GLN A 56 2.40 4.19 15.28
N LYS A 57 3.55 4.36 14.67
CA LYS A 57 3.77 5.34 13.60
C LYS A 57 4.19 4.61 12.34
N ALA A 58 3.53 4.93 11.23
CA ALA A 58 3.98 4.50 9.93
C ALA A 58 5.35 5.14 9.62
N ILE A 59 6.30 4.33 9.19
CA ILE A 59 7.65 4.74 8.83
C ILE A 59 7.71 4.84 7.31
N ALA A 60 7.92 6.03 6.77
CA ALA A 60 8.10 6.22 5.34
C ALA A 60 9.52 5.82 4.92
N VAL A 61 9.63 5.01 3.86
CA VAL A 61 10.91 4.60 3.28
C VAL A 61 11.34 5.65 2.26
N SER A 62 12.03 6.68 2.72
CA SER A 62 12.40 7.84 1.90
C SER A 62 13.31 7.50 0.71
N GLU A 63 14.29 6.62 0.90
CA GLU A 63 15.20 6.23 -0.20
C GLU A 63 14.45 5.53 -1.34
N GLU A 64 13.44 4.71 -1.02
CA GLU A 64 12.65 4.02 -2.03
C GLU A 64 11.80 5.02 -2.83
N TYR A 65 11.21 6.00 -2.15
CA TYR A 65 10.48 7.08 -2.80
C TYR A 65 11.37 7.86 -3.78
N TYR A 66 12.57 8.27 -3.34
CA TYR A 66 13.49 9.01 -4.21
C TYR A 66 14.03 8.18 -5.38
N ARG A 67 14.19 6.88 -5.22
CA ARG A 67 14.68 5.98 -6.26
C ARG A 67 13.62 5.63 -7.29
N ASN A 68 12.45 5.19 -6.84
CA ASN A 68 11.43 4.54 -7.68
C ASN A 68 10.16 5.40 -7.82
N GLY A 69 10.00 6.45 -7.03
CA GLY A 69 8.79 7.26 -6.98
C GLY A 69 7.61 6.58 -6.28
N THR A 70 7.82 5.41 -5.66
CA THR A 70 6.77 4.65 -4.98
C THR A 70 6.88 4.83 -3.48
N PRO A 71 5.88 5.44 -2.81
CA PRO A 71 5.88 5.57 -1.36
C PRO A 71 5.68 4.20 -0.73
N ARG A 72 6.58 3.81 0.19
CA ARG A 72 6.52 2.58 0.98
C ARG A 72 6.45 2.92 2.45
N TYR A 73 5.63 2.18 3.19
CA TYR A 73 5.39 2.42 4.61
C TYR A 73 5.56 1.14 5.40
N PHE A 74 6.33 1.23 6.48
CA PHE A 74 6.45 0.18 7.48
C PHE A 74 5.75 0.61 8.76
N GLU A 75 5.37 -0.37 9.56
CA GLU A 75 4.75 -0.14 10.86
C GLU A 75 5.45 -0.99 11.92
N TYR A 76 5.58 -0.43 13.12
CA TYR A 76 6.06 -1.19 14.27
C TYR A 76 4.95 -2.08 14.81
N VAL A 77 5.27 -3.35 15.04
CA VAL A 77 4.37 -4.31 15.70
C VAL A 77 5.14 -5.01 16.80
N ALA A 78 4.65 -4.93 18.03
CA ALA A 78 5.26 -5.63 19.15
C ALA A 78 4.72 -7.05 19.29
N ARG A 79 5.60 -8.02 19.60
CA ARG A 79 5.30 -9.44 19.76
C ARG A 79 6.17 -10.05 20.85
N ASN A 80 5.71 -11.14 21.47
CA ASN A 80 6.58 -11.97 22.32
C ASN A 80 7.37 -12.97 21.48
N GLU A 81 6.79 -13.42 20.37
CA GLU A 81 7.42 -14.31 19.41
C GLU A 81 7.37 -13.72 18.00
N ALA A 82 8.39 -14.01 17.20
CA ALA A 82 8.43 -13.62 15.81
C ALA A 82 7.34 -14.35 15.00
N GLU A 83 6.76 -13.69 14.04
CA GLU A 83 5.73 -14.26 13.15
C GLU A 83 5.90 -13.74 11.72
N ALA A 84 5.68 -14.59 10.71
CA ALA A 84 5.65 -14.18 9.33
C ALA A 84 4.30 -13.51 9.01
N ILE A 85 4.24 -12.18 9.09
CA ILE A 85 3.01 -11.40 8.91
C ILE A 85 2.94 -10.83 7.50
N MET A 86 1.87 -11.15 6.78
CA MET A 86 1.59 -10.55 5.47
C MET A 86 1.17 -9.09 5.64
N PRO A 87 1.90 -8.13 5.01
CA PRO A 87 1.53 -6.72 5.07
C PRO A 87 0.17 -6.44 4.44
N GLN A 88 -0.71 -5.75 5.18
CA GLN A 88 -2.07 -5.46 4.77
C GLN A 88 -2.26 -3.97 4.45
N ASN A 89 -3.31 -3.65 3.70
CA ASN A 89 -3.71 -2.29 3.34
C ASN A 89 -2.54 -1.48 2.74
N ASP A 90 -2.30 -0.30 3.26
CA ASP A 90 -1.28 0.64 2.81
C ASP A 90 0.11 0.36 3.38
N ILE A 91 0.21 -0.59 4.32
CA ILE A 91 1.48 -1.00 4.93
C ILE A 91 2.20 -1.97 3.99
N ASP A 92 3.46 -1.68 3.76
CA ASP A 92 4.31 -2.46 2.87
C ASP A 92 5.19 -3.47 3.63
N GLY A 93 5.42 -3.25 4.93
CA GLY A 93 6.18 -4.16 5.79
C GLY A 93 6.02 -3.86 7.26
N TYR A 94 6.51 -4.76 8.08
CA TYR A 94 6.50 -4.62 9.53
C TYR A 94 7.91 -4.66 10.10
N VAL A 95 8.14 -3.80 11.09
CA VAL A 95 9.28 -3.90 12.00
C VAL A 95 8.74 -4.51 13.30
N GLN A 96 8.99 -5.79 13.48
CA GLN A 96 8.50 -6.54 14.63
C GLN A 96 9.45 -6.36 15.81
N LEU A 97 8.98 -5.73 16.85
CA LEU A 97 9.66 -5.60 18.12
C LEU A 97 9.36 -6.87 18.94
N VAL A 98 10.34 -7.77 19.00
CA VAL A 98 10.19 -9.07 19.67
C VAL A 98 10.75 -8.98 21.07
N PHE A 99 9.89 -9.25 22.06
CA PHE A 99 10.23 -9.30 23.48
C PHE A 99 10.13 -10.75 23.95
N PRO A 100 11.20 -11.57 23.77
CA PRO A 100 11.16 -12.98 24.07
C PRO A 100 11.00 -13.22 25.57
N LEU A 101 10.25 -14.25 25.92
CA LEU A 101 10.04 -14.67 27.29
C LEU A 101 11.14 -15.65 27.77
N ASP A 102 11.93 -16.16 26.84
CA ASP A 102 13.01 -17.11 27.09
C ASP A 102 14.25 -16.84 26.19
N ASP A 103 15.32 -17.61 26.43
CA ASP A 103 16.57 -17.49 25.68
C ASP A 103 16.51 -18.01 24.24
N GLN A 104 15.38 -18.59 23.80
CA GLN A 104 15.19 -19.12 22.46
C GLN A 104 14.74 -18.06 21.46
N GLY A 105 14.50 -16.84 21.91
CA GLY A 105 13.96 -15.75 21.07
C GLY A 105 14.78 -15.47 19.80
N ILE A 106 16.12 -15.40 19.89
CA ILE A 106 16.98 -15.15 18.72
C ILE A 106 17.00 -16.36 17.76
N PRO A 107 17.29 -17.61 18.19
CA PRO A 107 17.28 -18.77 17.30
C PRO A 107 15.93 -18.99 16.59
N LEU A 108 14.83 -18.82 17.29
CA LEU A 108 13.48 -18.93 16.72
C LEU A 108 13.23 -17.86 15.67
N THR A 109 13.58 -16.60 15.99
CA THR A 109 13.42 -15.46 15.07
C THR A 109 14.25 -15.63 13.81
N LEU A 110 15.50 -16.11 13.91
CA LEU A 110 16.35 -16.38 12.75
C LEU A 110 15.69 -17.39 11.80
N ARG A 111 15.11 -18.47 12.33
CA ARG A 111 14.40 -19.48 11.53
C ARG A 111 13.17 -18.88 10.84
N ILE A 112 12.29 -18.19 11.59
CA ILE A 112 11.07 -17.59 11.06
C ILE A 112 11.41 -16.51 10.03
N SER A 113 12.42 -15.70 10.30
CA SER A 113 12.87 -14.65 9.39
C SER A 113 13.39 -15.22 8.06
N LYS A 114 14.07 -16.39 8.09
CA LYS A 114 14.57 -17.07 6.89
C LYS A 114 13.44 -17.60 6.01
N GLU A 115 12.38 -18.11 6.62
CA GLU A 115 11.23 -18.71 5.93
C GLU A 115 10.20 -17.65 5.49
N SER A 116 10.23 -16.45 6.06
CA SER A 116 9.25 -15.40 5.75
C SER A 116 9.41 -14.85 4.33
N PRO A 117 8.37 -14.92 3.48
CA PRO A 117 8.39 -14.30 2.15
C PRO A 117 8.06 -12.81 2.18
N TYR A 118 7.69 -12.26 3.35
CA TYR A 118 7.18 -10.90 3.49
C TYR A 118 8.26 -9.92 3.94
N ALA A 119 7.98 -8.63 3.78
CA ALA A 119 8.83 -7.54 4.26
C ALA A 119 8.74 -7.39 5.79
N ASN A 120 9.21 -8.39 6.51
CA ASN A 120 9.27 -8.41 7.96
C ASN A 120 10.72 -8.26 8.41
N ILE A 121 10.98 -7.21 9.17
CA ILE A 121 12.24 -6.98 9.89
C ILE A 121 11.97 -7.28 11.35
N PHE A 122 12.85 -8.03 11.99
CA PHE A 122 12.70 -8.41 13.39
C PHE A 122 13.77 -7.73 14.24
N VAL A 123 13.34 -7.22 15.38
CA VAL A 123 14.21 -6.60 16.38
C VAL A 123 13.98 -7.33 17.69
N VAL A 124 14.90 -8.23 18.04
CA VAL A 124 14.80 -9.03 19.27
C VAL A 124 15.48 -8.28 20.40
N PHE A 125 14.73 -7.95 21.43
CA PHE A 125 15.24 -7.29 22.64
C PHE A 125 15.92 -8.32 23.56
N THR A 126 17.19 -8.09 23.87
CA THR A 126 17.99 -8.98 24.74
C THR A 126 18.04 -8.52 26.18
N ASN A 127 17.77 -7.21 26.43
CA ASN A 127 17.70 -6.64 27.77
C ASN A 127 16.41 -5.83 27.94
N VAL A 128 15.48 -6.39 28.70
CA VAL A 128 14.16 -5.79 28.96
C VAL A 128 14.01 -5.18 30.35
N ASP A 129 15.09 -5.16 31.19
CA ASP A 129 15.00 -4.72 32.58
C ASP A 129 14.50 -3.28 32.73
N LYS A 130 15.00 -2.36 31.91
CA LYS A 130 14.54 -0.97 31.92
C LYS A 130 13.08 -0.84 31.48
N ILE A 131 12.68 -1.64 30.50
CA ILE A 131 11.30 -1.69 29.98
C ILE A 131 10.35 -2.19 31.07
N THR A 132 10.68 -3.31 31.71
CA THR A 132 9.89 -3.88 32.80
C THR A 132 9.81 -2.97 34.02
N LYS A 133 10.87 -2.19 34.30
CA LYS A 133 10.84 -1.16 35.35
C LYS A 133 9.77 -0.11 35.08
N HIS A 134 9.77 0.50 33.89
CA HIS A 134 8.77 1.52 33.55
C HIS A 134 7.34 0.94 33.49
N LEU A 135 7.17 -0.27 32.98
CA LEU A 135 5.90 -0.97 33.01
C LEU A 135 5.39 -1.17 34.44
N TYR A 136 6.28 -1.53 35.36
CA TYR A 136 5.93 -1.71 36.76
C TYR A 136 5.53 -0.39 37.44
N GLU A 137 6.24 0.71 37.17
CA GLU A 137 5.83 2.04 37.66
C GLU A 137 4.44 2.42 37.12
N ILE A 138 4.17 2.20 35.84
CA ILE A 138 2.86 2.46 35.24
C ILE A 138 1.78 1.59 35.90
N ALA A 139 2.05 0.31 36.13
CA ALA A 139 1.08 -0.60 36.76
C ALA A 139 0.73 -0.18 38.20
N LYS A 140 1.71 0.25 38.99
CA LYS A 140 1.47 0.79 40.34
C LYS A 140 0.60 2.05 40.30
N LEU A 141 0.91 2.98 39.41
CA LEU A 141 0.15 4.23 39.26
C LEU A 141 -1.27 3.96 38.79
N GLN A 142 -1.50 3.00 37.88
CA GLN A 142 -2.82 2.57 37.47
C GLN A 142 -3.63 1.96 38.61
N TYR A 143 -2.99 1.08 39.39
CA TYR A 143 -3.60 0.50 40.59
C TYR A 143 -4.09 1.59 41.55
N LEU A 144 -3.30 2.65 41.77
CA LEU A 144 -3.70 3.77 42.63
C LEU A 144 -4.93 4.51 42.09
N ILE A 145 -5.02 4.76 40.79
CA ILE A 145 -6.18 5.39 40.15
C ILE A 145 -7.45 4.55 40.39
N GLU A 146 -7.33 3.24 40.23
CA GLU A 146 -8.47 2.33 40.25
C GLU A 146 -8.96 1.99 41.68
N ASN A 147 -8.04 2.01 42.68
CA ASN A 147 -8.34 1.47 43.99
C ASN A 147 -8.21 2.47 45.15
N VAL A 148 -7.39 3.52 45.00
CA VAL A 148 -7.06 4.42 46.12
C VAL A 148 -7.61 5.83 45.90
N VAL A 149 -7.51 6.35 44.68
CA VAL A 149 -7.78 7.77 44.36
C VAL A 149 -9.13 7.95 43.66
N LEU A 150 -10.17 7.29 44.16
CA LEU A 150 -11.50 7.27 43.51
C LEU A 150 -12.13 8.66 43.47
N ASP A 151 -12.07 9.43 44.56
CA ASP A 151 -12.74 10.72 44.71
C ASP A 151 -11.83 11.95 44.76
N ASP A 152 -10.52 11.78 44.80
CA ASP A 152 -9.55 12.87 44.84
C ASP A 152 -9.08 13.30 43.45
N ARG A 153 -9.71 14.40 42.98
CA ARG A 153 -9.42 14.96 41.63
C ARG A 153 -7.97 15.45 41.47
N VAL A 154 -7.36 15.96 42.55
CA VAL A 154 -6.02 16.53 42.49
C VAL A 154 -4.98 15.41 42.42
N ALA A 155 -5.07 14.42 43.30
CA ALA A 155 -4.22 13.25 43.29
C ALA A 155 -4.36 12.48 41.98
N LYS A 156 -5.59 12.29 41.48
CA LYS A 156 -5.85 11.63 40.19
C LYS A 156 -5.15 12.32 39.04
N LYS A 157 -5.24 13.65 38.95
CA LYS A 157 -4.60 14.43 37.89
C LYS A 157 -3.06 14.33 37.95
N GLU A 158 -2.51 14.33 39.15
CA GLU A 158 -1.07 14.18 39.35
C GLU A 158 -0.60 12.78 38.92
N ILE A 159 -1.30 11.74 39.34
CA ILE A 159 -0.99 10.36 38.92
C ILE A 159 -1.14 10.20 37.41
N GLU A 160 -2.16 10.78 36.78
CA GLU A 160 -2.28 10.77 35.31
C GLU A 160 -1.10 11.46 34.61
N ASN A 161 -0.56 12.53 35.19
CA ASN A 161 0.64 13.20 34.66
C ASN A 161 1.89 12.31 34.81
N GLN A 162 2.05 11.63 35.95
CA GLN A 162 3.14 10.68 36.16
C GLN A 162 3.05 9.48 35.22
N ILE A 163 1.86 8.94 34.97
CA ILE A 163 1.67 7.89 33.96
C ILE A 163 2.09 8.38 32.57
N LYS A 164 1.75 9.62 32.19
CA LYS A 164 2.19 10.19 30.90
C LYS A 164 3.72 10.33 30.85
N PHE A 165 4.34 10.72 31.94
CA PHE A 165 5.79 10.81 32.03
C PHE A 165 6.44 9.42 31.89
N GLU A 166 5.99 8.42 32.65
CA GLU A 166 6.52 7.05 32.58
C GLU A 166 6.32 6.42 31.17
N LYS A 167 5.17 6.66 30.53
CA LYS A 167 4.94 6.28 29.12
C LYS A 167 5.95 6.92 28.18
N SER A 168 6.27 8.20 28.38
CA SER A 168 7.27 8.90 27.57
C SER A 168 8.67 8.30 27.78
N GLN A 169 9.04 7.98 29.02
CA GLN A 169 10.32 7.34 29.35
C GLN A 169 10.40 5.93 28.73
N LEU A 170 9.34 5.14 28.83
CA LEU A 170 9.26 3.82 28.22
C LEU A 170 9.49 3.88 26.70
N ASN A 171 8.81 4.80 26.02
CA ASN A 171 9.01 5.00 24.58
C ASN A 171 10.44 5.48 24.25
N SER A 172 11.02 6.35 25.07
CA SER A 172 12.43 6.76 24.89
C SER A 172 13.39 5.59 25.01
N VAL A 173 13.24 4.75 26.04
CA VAL A 173 14.08 3.55 26.25
C VAL A 173 14.00 2.60 25.07
N ILE A 174 12.80 2.37 24.52
CA ILE A 174 12.61 1.52 23.34
C ILE A 174 13.29 2.14 22.11
N ASN A 175 13.04 3.42 21.84
CA ASN A 175 13.63 4.11 20.70
C ASN A 175 15.17 4.19 20.79
N ASP A 176 15.70 4.48 21.97
CA ASP A 176 17.15 4.52 22.19
C ASP A 176 17.79 3.15 21.97
N SER A 177 17.09 2.07 22.37
CA SER A 177 17.56 0.71 22.10
C SER A 177 17.59 0.38 20.61
N LEU A 178 16.67 0.93 19.82
CA LEU A 178 16.61 0.68 18.37
C LEU A 178 17.73 1.35 17.58
N VAL A 179 18.20 2.53 17.99
CA VAL A 179 19.01 3.42 17.13
C VAL A 179 20.42 3.71 17.66
N SER A 180 20.69 3.42 18.93
CA SER A 180 21.96 3.82 19.58
C SER A 180 23.09 2.81 19.46
N GLY A 181 22.99 1.80 18.58
CA GLY A 181 23.96 0.71 18.52
C GLY A 181 24.06 -0.06 19.86
N SER A 182 22.99 -0.03 20.63
CA SER A 182 22.95 -0.64 21.95
C SER A 182 23.02 -2.17 21.82
N GLN A 183 23.74 -2.79 22.74
CA GLN A 183 23.75 -4.26 22.89
C GLN A 183 22.40 -4.82 23.38
N ASN A 184 21.36 -3.98 23.44
CA ASN A 184 20.05 -4.32 24.02
C ASN A 184 19.09 -4.96 23.00
N CYS A 185 19.40 -4.89 21.72
CA CYS A 185 18.57 -5.54 20.69
C CYS A 185 19.40 -6.09 19.53
N THR A 186 18.88 -7.12 18.87
CA THR A 186 19.46 -7.76 17.69
C THR A 186 18.50 -7.61 16.51
N TRP A 187 19.00 -7.01 15.42
CA TRP A 187 18.24 -6.86 14.18
C TRP A 187 18.40 -8.09 13.30
N ILE A 188 17.30 -8.62 12.78
CA ILE A 188 17.28 -9.85 11.98
C ILE A 188 16.45 -9.63 10.72
N TYR A 189 17.01 -10.04 9.58
CA TYR A 189 16.30 -10.08 8.30
C TYR A 189 16.77 -11.29 7.48
N LYS A 190 15.85 -12.05 6.91
CA LYS A 190 16.10 -13.27 6.10
C LYS A 190 17.06 -14.29 6.76
N GLY A 191 16.97 -14.45 8.05
CA GLY A 191 17.79 -15.39 8.82
C GLY A 191 19.21 -14.91 9.10
N GLU A 192 19.51 -13.64 8.83
CA GLU A 192 20.81 -13.02 9.08
C GLU A 192 20.70 -11.90 10.12
N ILE A 193 21.75 -11.75 10.93
CA ILE A 193 21.86 -10.65 11.89
C ILE A 193 22.37 -9.42 11.13
N MET A 194 21.62 -8.31 11.24
CA MET A 194 21.91 -7.07 10.57
C MET A 194 22.60 -6.10 11.53
N ASP A 195 23.66 -5.42 11.05
CA ASP A 195 24.37 -4.39 11.83
C ASP A 195 23.69 -3.03 11.63
N VAL A 196 22.78 -2.68 12.54
CA VAL A 196 22.04 -1.40 12.54
C VAL A 196 22.49 -0.59 13.74
N ARG A 197 23.32 0.44 13.50
CA ARG A 197 23.90 1.30 14.56
C ARG A 197 23.36 2.72 14.56
N SER A 198 22.62 3.07 13.52
CA SER A 198 22.12 4.43 13.36
C SER A 198 20.78 4.43 12.60
N PHE A 199 20.06 5.54 12.71
CA PHE A 199 18.85 5.76 11.89
C PHE A 199 19.14 5.69 10.38
N ARG A 200 20.36 6.04 9.96
CA ARG A 200 20.79 5.91 8.57
C ARG A 200 20.87 4.43 8.15
N ASP A 201 21.43 3.57 8.99
CA ASP A 201 21.54 2.14 8.70
C ASP A 201 20.16 1.48 8.69
N PHE A 202 19.29 1.91 9.59
CA PHE A 202 17.89 1.49 9.59
C PHE A 202 17.18 1.86 8.28
N ASN A 203 17.31 3.10 7.79
CA ASN A 203 16.71 3.51 6.52
C ASN A 203 17.29 2.71 5.33
N LYS A 204 18.61 2.42 5.35
CA LYS A 204 19.20 1.55 4.33
C LYS A 204 18.63 0.13 4.36
N LEU A 205 18.43 -0.41 5.56
CA LEU A 205 17.82 -1.74 5.73
C LEU A 205 16.39 -1.73 5.18
N LEU A 206 15.55 -0.75 5.54
CA LEU A 206 14.20 -0.61 4.99
C LEU A 206 14.20 -0.56 3.46
N SER A 207 15.11 0.20 2.87
CA SER A 207 15.24 0.31 1.41
C SER A 207 15.72 -1.00 0.78
N ALA A 208 16.65 -1.70 1.41
CA ALA A 208 17.12 -3.01 0.95
C ALA A 208 16.00 -4.06 0.98
N VAL A 209 15.19 -4.07 2.05
CA VAL A 209 14.02 -4.95 2.17
C VAL A 209 12.98 -4.66 1.09
N CYS A 210 12.70 -3.38 0.81
CA CYS A 210 11.78 -3.01 -0.27
C CYS A 210 12.29 -3.48 -1.64
N LYS A 211 13.58 -3.30 -1.90
CA LYS A 211 14.20 -3.71 -3.16
C LYS A 211 14.18 -5.23 -3.35
N ASP A 212 14.31 -5.98 -2.29
CA ASP A 212 14.30 -7.43 -2.31
C ASP A 212 12.87 -7.98 -2.48
N VAL A 213 11.91 -7.50 -1.69
CA VAL A 213 10.53 -8.02 -1.68
C VAL A 213 9.66 -7.45 -2.80
N TYR A 214 9.91 -6.21 -3.23
CA TYR A 214 9.14 -5.48 -4.24
C TYR A 214 9.98 -5.17 -5.49
N SER A 215 10.78 -6.14 -5.93
CA SER A 215 11.76 -6.00 -7.02
C SER A 215 11.14 -5.61 -8.36
N SER A 216 9.90 -6.04 -8.62
CA SER A 216 9.20 -5.82 -9.89
C SER A 216 8.32 -4.56 -9.92
N THR A 217 8.43 -3.71 -8.88
CA THR A 217 7.67 -2.46 -8.86
C THR A 217 8.15 -1.52 -9.97
N PRO A 218 7.28 -1.04 -10.86
CA PRO A 218 7.66 -0.13 -11.94
C PRO A 218 8.18 1.20 -11.40
N ILE A 219 9.15 1.79 -12.09
CA ILE A 219 9.74 3.08 -11.71
C ILE A 219 8.91 4.20 -12.34
N LEU A 220 7.89 4.65 -11.63
CA LEU A 220 6.99 5.71 -12.05
C LEU A 220 7.12 6.91 -11.11
N ARG A 221 8.03 7.84 -11.42
CA ARG A 221 8.35 9.00 -10.57
C ARG A 221 7.30 10.10 -10.70
N ASN A 222 6.09 9.80 -10.26
CA ASN A 222 4.98 10.75 -10.30
C ASN A 222 4.06 10.54 -9.11
N GLU A 223 4.15 11.42 -8.13
CA GLU A 223 3.35 11.37 -6.91
C GLU A 223 1.88 11.77 -7.10
N LEU A 224 1.50 12.29 -8.26
CA LEU A 224 0.09 12.63 -8.52
C LEU A 224 -0.78 11.38 -8.44
N PHE A 225 -0.33 10.26 -9.01
CA PHE A 225 -1.10 9.02 -9.06
C PHE A 225 -0.46 7.84 -8.30
N ASN A 226 0.83 7.91 -7.93
CA ASN A 226 1.49 6.82 -7.19
C ASN A 226 1.14 6.84 -5.70
N LYS A 227 -0.13 6.68 -5.38
CA LYS A 227 -0.71 6.69 -4.03
C LYS A 227 -1.97 5.83 -3.95
N GLN A 228 -2.41 5.51 -2.74
CA GLN A 228 -3.59 4.66 -2.54
C GLN A 228 -4.90 5.33 -2.92
N LYS A 229 -5.06 6.60 -2.61
CA LYS A 229 -6.29 7.34 -2.90
C LYS A 229 -5.98 8.56 -3.76
N LEU A 230 -6.59 8.61 -4.93
CA LEU A 230 -6.50 9.78 -5.81
C LEU A 230 -7.35 10.93 -5.27
N SER A 231 -6.85 12.16 -5.43
CA SER A 231 -7.68 13.35 -5.21
C SER A 231 -8.69 13.51 -6.34
N SER A 232 -9.75 14.30 -6.10
CA SER A 232 -10.78 14.56 -7.13
C SER A 232 -10.18 15.19 -8.39
N ALA A 233 -9.19 16.06 -8.26
CA ALA A 233 -8.49 16.66 -9.40
C ALA A 233 -7.74 15.61 -10.24
N ILE A 234 -7.06 14.66 -9.60
CA ILE A 234 -6.33 13.59 -10.31
C ILE A 234 -7.29 12.54 -10.89
N SER A 235 -8.42 12.29 -10.23
CA SER A 235 -9.47 11.45 -10.81
C SER A 235 -10.06 12.06 -12.09
N LEU A 236 -10.25 13.38 -12.11
CA LEU A 236 -10.66 14.10 -13.33
C LEU A 236 -9.56 14.06 -14.40
N ALA A 237 -8.28 14.27 -14.01
CA ALA A 237 -7.15 14.17 -14.93
C ALA A 237 -7.04 12.76 -15.56
N ARG A 238 -7.37 11.70 -14.80
CA ARG A 238 -7.46 10.33 -15.33
C ARG A 238 -8.49 10.22 -16.44
N VAL A 239 -9.70 10.74 -16.24
CA VAL A 239 -10.74 10.71 -17.26
C VAL A 239 -10.28 11.43 -18.52
N LYS A 240 -9.75 12.65 -18.41
CA LYS A 240 -9.23 13.43 -19.53
C LYS A 240 -8.08 12.72 -20.27
N LEU A 241 -7.17 12.06 -19.55
CA LEU A 241 -6.07 11.33 -20.15
C LEU A 241 -6.56 10.12 -20.94
N LEU A 242 -7.53 9.37 -20.39
CA LEU A 242 -8.12 8.23 -21.08
C LEU A 242 -8.94 8.66 -22.31
N ASP A 243 -9.69 9.78 -22.23
CA ASP A 243 -10.37 10.35 -23.38
C ASP A 243 -9.37 10.74 -24.49
N ALA A 244 -8.31 11.47 -24.12
CA ALA A 244 -7.26 11.86 -25.07
C ALA A 244 -6.56 10.66 -25.71
N MET A 245 -6.28 9.60 -24.93
CA MET A 245 -5.72 8.34 -25.44
C MET A 245 -6.65 7.68 -26.47
N MET A 246 -7.96 7.65 -26.23
CA MET A 246 -8.92 7.02 -27.11
C MET A 246 -9.18 7.81 -28.40
N GLU A 247 -9.16 9.14 -28.31
CA GLU A 247 -9.53 10.02 -29.42
C GLU A 247 -8.35 10.50 -30.28
N ASN A 248 -7.15 10.59 -29.68
CA ASN A 248 -5.99 11.24 -30.28
C ASN A 248 -4.70 10.40 -30.16
N SER A 249 -4.81 9.09 -30.14
CA SER A 249 -3.63 8.20 -30.06
C SER A 249 -2.68 8.28 -31.27
N ASP A 250 -3.12 8.88 -32.36
CA ASP A 250 -2.36 9.14 -33.58
C ASP A 250 -1.60 10.49 -33.55
N LYS A 251 -1.85 11.33 -32.53
CA LYS A 251 -1.25 12.67 -32.41
C LYS A 251 -0.16 12.70 -31.36
N GLU A 252 0.84 13.54 -31.61
CA GLU A 252 1.86 13.87 -30.62
C GLU A 252 1.23 14.33 -29.30
N ASP A 253 1.76 13.84 -28.17
CA ASP A 253 1.30 14.17 -26.82
C ASP A 253 -0.23 14.01 -26.63
N PHE A 254 -0.90 13.12 -27.41
CA PHE A 254 -2.36 13.02 -27.46
C PHE A 254 -3.07 14.37 -27.78
N GLY A 255 -2.37 15.28 -28.46
CA GLY A 255 -2.90 16.62 -28.80
C GLY A 255 -2.99 17.59 -27.63
N PHE A 256 -2.35 17.33 -26.51
CA PHE A 256 -2.30 18.29 -25.41
C PHE A 256 -1.50 19.56 -25.80
N ALA A 257 -2.03 20.73 -25.43
CA ALA A 257 -1.39 22.00 -25.74
C ALA A 257 0.04 22.10 -25.17
N GLU A 258 0.98 22.63 -25.98
CA GLU A 258 2.37 22.78 -25.58
C GLU A 258 2.56 23.78 -24.43
N ALA A 259 1.81 24.89 -24.46
CA ALA A 259 1.97 26.02 -23.55
C ALA A 259 1.58 25.73 -22.09
N THR A 260 0.90 24.60 -21.82
CA THR A 260 0.39 24.25 -20.49
C THR A 260 0.77 22.82 -20.11
N CYS A 261 1.04 22.61 -18.83
CA CYS A 261 1.35 21.28 -18.31
C CYS A 261 0.35 20.88 -17.22
N PRO A 262 -0.92 20.60 -17.58
CA PRO A 262 -1.90 20.14 -16.62
C PRO A 262 -1.57 18.75 -16.08
N PRO A 263 -2.19 18.29 -14.97
CA PRO A 263 -1.90 17.00 -14.36
C PRO A 263 -1.97 15.81 -15.34
N GLU A 264 -2.96 15.80 -16.23
CA GLU A 264 -3.13 14.76 -17.25
C GLU A 264 -1.93 14.67 -18.20
N LYS A 265 -1.37 15.81 -18.61
CA LYS A 265 -0.16 15.84 -19.47
C LYS A 265 1.09 15.37 -18.72
N THR A 266 1.25 15.74 -17.44
CA THR A 266 2.34 15.27 -16.60
C THR A 266 2.29 13.75 -16.42
N ILE A 267 1.09 13.19 -16.25
CA ILE A 267 0.88 11.75 -16.11
C ILE A 267 1.13 11.04 -17.46
N TYR A 268 0.72 11.64 -18.58
CA TYR A 268 1.04 11.16 -19.91
C TYR A 268 2.56 11.01 -20.11
N TYR A 269 3.34 12.01 -19.78
CA TYR A 269 4.80 11.93 -19.89
C TYR A 269 5.39 10.78 -19.05
N THR A 270 4.82 10.51 -17.88
CA THR A 270 5.32 9.44 -17.01
C THR A 270 4.93 8.05 -17.51
N ILE A 271 3.68 7.86 -17.96
CA ILE A 271 3.18 6.51 -18.30
C ILE A 271 3.44 6.16 -19.77
N PHE A 272 3.29 7.11 -20.67
CA PHE A 272 3.31 6.83 -22.10
C PHE A 272 4.64 7.21 -22.78
N GLN A 273 5.08 8.45 -22.60
CA GLN A 273 6.27 8.93 -23.30
C GLN A 273 7.55 8.30 -22.72
N SER A 274 7.76 8.37 -21.39
CA SER A 274 8.99 7.86 -20.77
C SER A 274 9.15 6.34 -20.91
N THR A 275 8.05 5.61 -21.04
CA THR A 275 8.05 4.15 -21.20
C THR A 275 8.11 3.71 -22.66
N GLY A 276 7.89 4.61 -23.60
CA GLY A 276 7.81 4.33 -25.04
C GLY A 276 6.53 3.60 -25.46
N ILE A 277 5.50 3.57 -24.61
CA ILE A 277 4.17 3.03 -24.94
C ILE A 277 3.52 3.85 -26.06
N HIS A 278 3.63 5.17 -26.00
CA HIS A 278 3.22 6.06 -27.08
C HIS A 278 4.46 6.63 -27.74
N ARG A 279 4.60 6.41 -29.05
CA ARG A 279 5.77 6.76 -29.83
C ARG A 279 5.48 6.97 -31.30
N MET A 280 6.34 7.68 -31.96
CA MET A 280 6.29 7.80 -33.42
C MET A 280 6.75 6.49 -34.09
N SER A 281 6.01 5.99 -35.04
CA SER A 281 6.39 4.85 -35.88
C SER A 281 7.40 5.27 -36.95
N GLN A 282 7.94 4.31 -37.71
CA GLN A 282 8.84 4.59 -38.85
C GLN A 282 8.14 5.38 -39.95
N ASP A 283 6.82 5.27 -40.07
CA ASP A 283 6.00 5.96 -41.05
C ASP A 283 5.59 7.40 -40.62
N GLY A 284 6.12 7.89 -39.49
CA GLY A 284 5.84 9.23 -39.00
C GLY A 284 4.48 9.41 -38.33
N ILE A 285 3.80 8.34 -37.99
CA ILE A 285 2.49 8.33 -37.29
C ILE A 285 2.72 7.90 -35.86
N TYR A 286 2.07 8.56 -34.90
CA TYR A 286 2.08 8.15 -33.50
C TYR A 286 1.25 6.88 -33.29
N ILE A 287 1.78 5.94 -32.50
CA ILE A 287 1.16 4.65 -32.22
C ILE A 287 1.24 4.30 -30.74
N LEU A 288 0.26 3.55 -30.26
CA LEU A 288 0.30 2.87 -28.97
C LEU A 288 0.82 1.43 -29.15
N GLY A 289 1.68 0.98 -28.25
CA GLY A 289 2.23 -0.36 -28.32
C GLY A 289 2.92 -0.81 -27.03
N GLU A 290 3.69 -1.89 -27.16
CA GLU A 290 4.47 -2.42 -26.03
C GLU A 290 5.51 -1.40 -25.54
N PRO A 291 5.78 -1.34 -24.24
CA PRO A 291 6.81 -0.47 -23.70
C PRO A 291 8.18 -0.83 -24.26
N GLN A 292 8.95 0.20 -24.60
CA GLN A 292 10.35 0.03 -25.07
C GLN A 292 11.35 0.08 -23.92
N ASN A 293 10.96 0.69 -22.80
CA ASN A 293 11.80 0.88 -21.64
C ASN A 293 11.57 -0.21 -20.59
N ASP A 294 12.63 -0.69 -19.95
CA ASP A 294 12.60 -1.72 -18.92
C ASP A 294 11.85 -1.27 -17.65
N LEU A 295 11.61 0.03 -17.46
CA LEU A 295 10.94 0.60 -16.29
C LEU A 295 9.58 -0.04 -15.96
N ILE A 296 8.86 -0.51 -16.99
CA ILE A 296 7.49 -1.05 -16.86
C ILE A 296 7.32 -2.40 -17.58
N LYS A 297 8.38 -2.93 -18.17
CA LYS A 297 8.32 -4.13 -19.02
C LYS A 297 7.85 -5.37 -18.28
N GLU A 298 8.28 -5.54 -17.04
CA GLU A 298 7.87 -6.68 -16.23
C GLU A 298 6.38 -6.63 -15.89
N LEU A 299 5.87 -5.45 -15.53
CA LEU A 299 4.44 -5.22 -15.32
C LEU A 299 3.62 -5.54 -16.59
N TRP A 300 4.12 -5.08 -17.76
CA TRP A 300 3.51 -5.40 -19.05
C TRP A 300 3.46 -6.91 -19.29
N THR A 301 4.58 -7.60 -19.10
CA THR A 301 4.69 -9.06 -19.30
C THR A 301 3.72 -9.83 -18.42
N VAL A 302 3.60 -9.49 -17.15
CA VAL A 302 2.66 -10.15 -16.22
C VAL A 302 1.21 -9.92 -16.65
N CYS A 303 0.87 -8.72 -17.10
CA CYS A 303 -0.47 -8.45 -17.65
C CYS A 303 -0.74 -9.24 -18.94
N CYS A 304 0.23 -9.36 -19.84
CA CYS A 304 0.11 -10.19 -21.04
C CYS A 304 -0.06 -11.68 -20.70
N ASN A 305 0.72 -12.19 -19.74
CA ASN A 305 0.60 -13.57 -19.27
C ASN A 305 -0.77 -13.83 -18.63
N PHE A 306 -1.33 -12.84 -17.92
CA PHE A 306 -2.69 -12.94 -17.40
C PHE A 306 -3.70 -13.08 -18.56
N ILE A 307 -3.65 -12.23 -19.59
CA ILE A 307 -4.51 -12.35 -20.76
C ILE A 307 -4.37 -13.75 -21.40
N SER A 308 -3.15 -14.20 -21.65
CA SER A 308 -2.89 -15.52 -22.24
C SER A 308 -3.48 -16.67 -21.41
N SER A 309 -3.43 -16.57 -20.07
CA SER A 309 -4.02 -17.55 -19.16
C SER A 309 -5.56 -17.62 -19.22
N THR A 310 -6.20 -16.63 -19.85
CA THR A 310 -7.66 -16.61 -20.01
C THR A 310 -8.15 -17.35 -21.26
N THR A 311 -7.24 -17.93 -22.06
CA THR A 311 -7.56 -18.64 -23.30
C THR A 311 -8.45 -19.87 -23.06
N ASP A 312 -8.16 -20.66 -22.03
CA ASP A 312 -8.92 -21.87 -21.73
C ASP A 312 -10.14 -21.54 -20.86
N LYS A 313 -9.95 -20.74 -19.83
CA LYS A 313 -10.98 -20.38 -18.87
C LYS A 313 -11.03 -18.87 -18.68
N PRO A 314 -12.23 -18.25 -18.82
CA PRO A 314 -12.40 -16.82 -18.53
C PRO A 314 -11.98 -16.47 -17.10
N ARG A 315 -11.35 -15.31 -16.91
CA ARG A 315 -10.90 -14.83 -15.60
C ARG A 315 -11.38 -13.40 -15.35
N LYS A 316 -11.64 -13.08 -14.09
CA LYS A 316 -12.12 -11.74 -13.69
C LYS A 316 -10.99 -10.72 -13.69
N VAL A 317 -11.30 -9.48 -14.09
CA VAL A 317 -10.34 -8.36 -13.99
C VAL A 317 -9.86 -8.14 -12.56
N SER A 318 -10.71 -8.39 -11.57
CA SER A 318 -10.33 -8.33 -10.16
C SER A 318 -9.20 -9.29 -9.76
N GLU A 319 -9.01 -10.41 -10.50
CA GLU A 319 -7.88 -11.32 -10.26
C GLU A 319 -6.55 -10.70 -10.74
N LEU A 320 -6.55 -10.02 -11.89
CA LEU A 320 -5.40 -9.25 -12.34
C LEU A 320 -5.03 -8.16 -11.33
N ILE A 321 -6.03 -7.42 -10.85
CA ILE A 321 -5.80 -6.40 -9.81
C ILE A 321 -5.19 -7.01 -8.55
N LYS A 322 -5.63 -8.20 -8.12
CA LYS A 322 -5.04 -8.91 -6.96
C LYS A 322 -3.58 -9.27 -7.21
N ILE A 323 -3.22 -9.73 -8.39
CA ILE A 323 -1.83 -10.02 -8.77
C ILE A 323 -0.98 -8.75 -8.67
N LEU A 324 -1.45 -7.62 -9.19
CA LEU A 324 -0.73 -6.35 -9.17
C LEU A 324 -0.63 -5.74 -7.77
N LYS A 325 -1.57 -6.03 -6.87
CA LYS A 325 -1.53 -5.64 -5.45
C LYS A 325 -0.68 -6.56 -4.58
N ALA A 326 -0.32 -7.73 -5.06
CA ALA A 326 0.53 -8.68 -4.35
C ALA A 326 2.01 -8.43 -4.66
N GLN A 327 2.88 -9.13 -3.93
CA GLN A 327 4.31 -9.23 -4.27
C GLN A 327 4.45 -9.91 -5.65
N PRO A 328 5.48 -9.56 -6.42
CA PRO A 328 6.58 -8.63 -6.14
C PRO A 328 6.27 -7.17 -6.51
N PHE A 329 5.07 -6.84 -6.97
CA PHE A 329 4.70 -5.48 -7.41
C PHE A 329 4.22 -4.59 -6.28
N LYS A 330 3.19 -5.02 -5.59
CA LYS A 330 2.43 -4.26 -4.59
C LYS A 330 2.16 -2.81 -5.03
N LEU A 331 1.49 -2.67 -6.18
CA LEU A 331 1.14 -1.37 -6.75
C LEU A 331 0.15 -0.63 -5.86
N LYS A 332 0.31 0.68 -5.79
CA LYS A 332 -0.68 1.56 -5.17
C LYS A 332 -1.94 1.63 -6.04
N GLN A 333 -3.10 1.81 -5.41
CA GLN A 333 -4.39 1.80 -6.12
C GLN A 333 -4.43 2.82 -7.25
N GLY A 334 -3.88 4.03 -7.04
CA GLY A 334 -3.84 5.06 -8.08
C GLY A 334 -3.10 4.62 -9.34
N VAL A 335 -1.98 3.88 -9.20
CA VAL A 335 -1.27 3.31 -10.35
C VAL A 335 -2.17 2.31 -11.10
N ILE A 336 -2.86 1.44 -10.36
CA ILE A 336 -3.77 0.44 -10.93
C ILE A 336 -4.93 1.12 -11.68
N ASP A 337 -5.48 2.20 -11.13
CA ASP A 337 -6.59 2.95 -11.72
C ASP A 337 -6.24 3.58 -13.07
N PHE A 338 -4.99 3.95 -13.29
CA PHE A 338 -4.50 4.39 -14.60
C PHE A 338 -4.07 3.21 -15.47
N TRP A 339 -3.31 2.26 -14.92
CA TRP A 339 -2.67 1.20 -15.69
C TRP A 339 -3.64 0.21 -16.34
N ILE A 340 -4.62 -0.28 -15.57
CA ILE A 340 -5.57 -1.30 -16.09
C ILE A 340 -6.34 -0.79 -17.31
N PRO A 341 -6.97 0.41 -17.30
CA PRO A 341 -7.61 0.95 -18.50
C PRO A 341 -6.66 1.09 -19.68
N ILE A 342 -5.46 1.60 -19.46
CA ILE A 342 -4.45 1.80 -20.51
C ILE A 342 -4.05 0.46 -21.14
N PHE A 343 -3.70 -0.52 -20.32
CA PHE A 343 -3.30 -1.84 -20.76
C PHE A 343 -4.41 -2.54 -21.54
N LEU A 344 -5.64 -2.52 -21.00
CA LEU A 344 -6.79 -3.14 -21.65
C LEU A 344 -7.15 -2.46 -22.98
N PHE A 345 -7.00 -1.13 -23.06
CA PHE A 345 -7.23 -0.41 -24.31
C PHE A 345 -6.21 -0.80 -25.38
N ILE A 346 -4.92 -0.83 -25.04
CA ILE A 346 -3.85 -1.18 -25.97
C ILE A 346 -3.99 -2.63 -26.47
N LYS A 347 -4.37 -3.54 -25.57
CA LYS A 347 -4.51 -4.97 -25.84
C LYS A 347 -5.94 -5.42 -26.20
N GLN A 348 -6.88 -4.49 -26.41
CA GLN A 348 -8.31 -4.80 -26.65
C GLN A 348 -8.58 -5.77 -27.80
N GLN A 349 -7.61 -5.96 -28.67
CA GLN A 349 -7.68 -6.86 -29.82
C GLN A 349 -7.39 -8.32 -29.46
N ASP A 350 -6.73 -8.59 -28.33
CA ASP A 350 -6.26 -9.92 -27.95
C ASP A 350 -7.31 -10.70 -27.14
N PHE A 351 -8.40 -10.06 -26.71
CA PHE A 351 -9.40 -10.65 -25.83
C PHE A 351 -10.80 -10.06 -26.00
N ALA A 352 -11.81 -10.73 -25.46
CA ALA A 352 -13.16 -10.21 -25.25
C ALA A 352 -13.41 -9.94 -23.75
N ILE A 353 -14.20 -8.92 -23.46
CA ILE A 353 -14.70 -8.62 -22.11
C ILE A 353 -16.19 -8.97 -22.05
N TYR A 354 -16.59 -9.61 -20.96
CA TYR A 354 -17.98 -9.95 -20.66
C TYR A 354 -18.37 -9.34 -19.31
N ASN A 355 -19.59 -8.86 -19.21
CA ASN A 355 -20.14 -8.39 -17.94
C ASN A 355 -20.65 -9.56 -17.07
N SER A 356 -21.16 -9.26 -15.87
CA SER A 356 -21.69 -10.25 -14.92
C SER A 356 -22.81 -11.14 -15.51
N ASN A 357 -23.58 -10.62 -16.47
CA ASN A 357 -24.66 -11.32 -17.15
C ASN A 357 -24.16 -12.15 -18.35
N GLY A 358 -22.85 -12.24 -18.56
CA GLY A 358 -22.28 -12.93 -19.71
C GLY A 358 -22.43 -12.18 -21.06
N ALA A 359 -22.91 -10.93 -21.05
CA ALA A 359 -23.01 -10.12 -22.25
C ALA A 359 -21.65 -9.53 -22.64
N TYR A 360 -21.30 -9.65 -23.91
CA TYR A 360 -20.09 -9.10 -24.49
C TYR A 360 -20.11 -7.57 -24.49
N VAL A 361 -19.01 -6.96 -24.05
CA VAL A 361 -18.76 -5.49 -24.07
C VAL A 361 -18.19 -5.14 -25.45
N MET A 362 -19.02 -4.58 -26.34
CA MET A 362 -18.62 -4.32 -27.73
C MET A 362 -17.64 -3.17 -27.90
N ASN A 363 -17.76 -2.13 -27.07
CA ASN A 363 -16.93 -0.93 -27.15
C ASN A 363 -16.33 -0.64 -25.81
N ILE A 364 -15.04 -0.41 -25.80
CA ILE A 364 -14.33 0.12 -24.64
C ILE A 364 -14.47 1.64 -24.68
N THR A 365 -15.32 2.19 -23.80
CA THR A 365 -15.58 3.63 -23.67
C THR A 365 -15.11 4.12 -22.32
N LYS A 366 -15.12 5.44 -22.10
CA LYS A 366 -14.81 6.02 -20.80
C LYS A 366 -15.77 5.55 -19.71
N GLU A 367 -17.05 5.45 -20.02
CA GLU A 367 -18.08 4.97 -19.09
C GLU A 367 -17.81 3.51 -18.68
N PHE A 368 -17.35 2.69 -19.63
CA PHE A 368 -16.89 1.35 -19.32
C PHE A 368 -15.73 1.34 -18.34
N PHE A 369 -14.72 2.20 -18.53
CA PHE A 369 -13.60 2.28 -17.60
C PHE A 369 -13.98 2.79 -16.20
N GLU A 370 -14.97 3.67 -16.10
CA GLU A 370 -15.51 4.10 -14.80
C GLU A 370 -16.24 2.96 -14.08
N LEU A 371 -17.03 2.17 -14.81
CA LEU A 371 -17.68 0.98 -14.25
C LEU A 371 -16.68 -0.08 -13.85
N LEU A 372 -15.67 -0.33 -14.69
CA LEU A 372 -14.61 -1.29 -14.41
C LEU A 372 -13.83 -0.93 -13.13
N GLN A 373 -13.53 0.35 -12.90
CA GLN A 373 -12.88 0.80 -11.70
C GLN A 373 -13.71 0.56 -10.43
N LYS A 374 -15.03 0.81 -10.53
CA LYS A 374 -15.94 0.63 -9.39
C LYS A 374 -16.23 -0.85 -9.10
N HIS A 375 -16.39 -1.65 -10.15
CA HIS A 375 -16.88 -3.04 -10.10
C HIS A 375 -16.01 -4.02 -10.90
N PRO A 376 -14.69 -4.11 -10.64
CA PRO A 376 -13.78 -4.95 -11.46
C PRO A 376 -14.10 -6.46 -11.37
N ALA A 377 -14.82 -6.90 -10.34
CA ALA A 377 -15.25 -8.28 -10.17
C ALA A 377 -16.42 -8.69 -11.08
N GLU A 378 -17.12 -7.72 -11.66
CA GLU A 378 -18.26 -7.96 -12.56
C GLU A 378 -17.82 -8.19 -14.01
N PHE A 379 -16.55 -7.89 -14.33
CA PHE A 379 -16.02 -8.03 -15.69
C PHE A 379 -15.06 -9.21 -15.79
N THR A 380 -15.27 -9.99 -16.84
CA THR A 380 -14.49 -11.20 -17.13
C THR A 380 -13.81 -11.06 -18.48
N ILE A 381 -12.54 -11.45 -18.56
CA ILE A 381 -11.72 -11.44 -19.76
C ILE A 381 -11.59 -12.87 -20.29
N LYS A 382 -11.66 -13.02 -21.61
CA LYS A 382 -11.35 -14.25 -22.31
C LYS A 382 -10.52 -13.94 -23.56
N ALA A 383 -9.28 -14.44 -23.59
CA ALA A 383 -8.43 -14.34 -24.76
C ALA A 383 -8.90 -15.24 -25.91
N PHE A 384 -8.56 -14.85 -27.11
CA PHE A 384 -8.88 -15.63 -28.31
C PHE A 384 -7.72 -16.56 -28.64
N ASN A 385 -8.05 -17.82 -28.90
CA ASN A 385 -7.11 -18.77 -29.51
C ASN A 385 -7.54 -19.00 -30.97
N VAL A 386 -6.90 -18.30 -31.89
CA VAL A 386 -7.15 -18.42 -33.31
C VAL A 386 -5.98 -19.16 -33.96
N SER A 387 -6.09 -20.46 -34.14
CA SER A 387 -5.04 -21.29 -34.76
C SER A 387 -5.56 -22.18 -35.86
N GLY A 388 -4.73 -22.43 -36.87
CA GLY A 388 -4.98 -23.42 -37.93
C GLY A 388 -6.19 -23.13 -38.82
N VAL A 389 -7.07 -24.15 -39.00
CA VAL A 389 -8.23 -24.14 -39.90
C VAL A 389 -9.18 -22.96 -39.63
N LYS A 390 -9.25 -22.48 -38.40
CA LYS A 390 -10.08 -21.32 -38.04
C LYS A 390 -9.59 -20.04 -38.71
N ILE A 391 -8.27 -19.88 -38.87
CA ILE A 391 -7.67 -18.71 -39.54
C ILE A 391 -8.05 -18.71 -41.04
N GLU A 392 -7.99 -19.86 -41.71
CA GLU A 392 -8.35 -19.95 -43.14
C GLU A 392 -9.84 -19.69 -43.38
N PHE A 393 -10.70 -20.26 -42.55
CA PHE A 393 -12.13 -19.98 -42.59
C PHE A 393 -12.42 -18.50 -42.44
N PHE A 394 -11.73 -17.87 -41.51
CA PHE A 394 -11.86 -16.46 -41.19
C PHE A 394 -11.36 -15.55 -42.31
N LYS A 395 -10.24 -15.90 -42.97
CA LYS A 395 -9.73 -15.20 -44.15
C LYS A 395 -10.76 -15.23 -45.29
N LYS A 396 -11.29 -16.41 -45.61
CA LYS A 396 -12.32 -16.57 -46.65
C LYS A 396 -13.58 -15.77 -46.33
N TYR A 397 -13.94 -15.69 -45.08
CA TYR A 397 -15.10 -14.95 -44.64
C TYR A 397 -14.91 -13.43 -44.72
N ARG A 398 -13.73 -12.90 -44.39
CA ARG A 398 -13.38 -11.48 -44.62
C ARG A 398 -13.38 -11.12 -46.09
N GLN A 399 -12.84 -11.97 -46.95
CA GLN A 399 -12.91 -11.80 -48.42
C GLN A 399 -14.36 -11.71 -48.90
N PHE A 400 -15.21 -12.59 -48.41
CA PHE A 400 -16.66 -12.55 -48.72
C PHE A 400 -17.29 -11.21 -48.27
N LEU A 401 -16.94 -10.68 -47.13
CA LEU A 401 -17.42 -9.40 -46.61
C LEU A 401 -16.75 -8.16 -47.28
N ARG A 402 -15.83 -8.37 -48.23
CA ARG A 402 -15.03 -7.30 -48.87
C ARG A 402 -14.26 -6.42 -47.89
N LYS A 403 -13.83 -7.00 -46.78
CA LYS A 403 -13.03 -6.36 -45.73
C LYS A 403 -11.57 -6.86 -45.69
N ASP A 404 -11.08 -7.36 -46.81
CA ASP A 404 -9.71 -7.86 -46.93
C ASP A 404 -8.80 -6.69 -47.33
N ASP A 405 -8.16 -6.11 -46.36
CA ASP A 405 -7.24 -4.98 -46.48
C ASP A 405 -5.76 -5.40 -46.45
N GLY A 406 -5.48 -6.71 -46.58
CA GLY A 406 -4.12 -7.25 -46.64
C GLY A 406 -3.36 -7.21 -45.29
N THR A 407 -4.04 -6.81 -44.21
CA THR A 407 -3.40 -6.72 -42.87
C THR A 407 -3.19 -8.10 -42.25
N THR A 408 -2.13 -8.22 -41.46
CA THR A 408 -1.84 -9.42 -40.67
C THR A 408 -3.03 -9.73 -39.76
N LEU A 409 -3.51 -10.98 -39.78
CA LEU A 409 -4.63 -11.41 -38.94
C LEU A 409 -4.30 -11.26 -37.46
N CYS A 410 -4.85 -10.23 -36.85
CA CYS A 410 -4.89 -10.04 -35.43
C CYS A 410 -6.31 -10.24 -34.89
N SER A 411 -6.48 -10.30 -33.60
CA SER A 411 -7.79 -10.46 -32.96
C SER A 411 -8.76 -9.31 -33.25
N THR A 412 -8.28 -8.10 -33.63
CA THR A 412 -9.13 -6.98 -34.09
C THR A 412 -9.89 -7.36 -35.33
N SER A 413 -9.21 -7.94 -36.31
CA SER A 413 -9.87 -8.34 -37.54
C SER A 413 -10.94 -9.40 -37.27
N PHE A 414 -10.76 -10.20 -36.18
CA PHE A 414 -11.78 -11.15 -35.74
C PHE A 414 -12.99 -10.44 -35.12
N ILE A 415 -12.76 -9.56 -34.17
CA ILE A 415 -13.84 -8.79 -33.52
C ILE A 415 -14.58 -7.91 -34.53
N GLU A 416 -13.86 -7.17 -35.35
CA GLU A 416 -14.46 -6.32 -36.41
C GLU A 416 -15.30 -7.08 -37.43
N THR A 417 -14.88 -8.30 -37.72
CA THR A 417 -15.64 -9.16 -38.65
C THR A 417 -16.93 -9.66 -38.03
N PHE A 418 -16.93 -10.03 -36.75
CA PHE A 418 -18.12 -10.54 -36.07
C PHE A 418 -18.99 -9.44 -35.44
N LYS A 419 -18.47 -8.24 -35.21
CA LYS A 419 -19.24 -7.12 -34.65
C LYS A 419 -20.54 -6.80 -35.42
N PRO A 420 -20.57 -6.73 -36.76
CA PRO A 420 -21.81 -6.52 -37.50
C PRO A 420 -22.86 -7.62 -37.27
N PHE A 421 -22.43 -8.89 -37.14
CA PHE A 421 -23.34 -9.99 -36.87
C PHE A 421 -23.94 -9.95 -35.49
N LEU A 422 -23.12 -9.62 -34.50
CA LEU A 422 -23.60 -9.43 -33.13
C LEU A 422 -24.56 -8.24 -33.04
N GLN A 423 -24.31 -7.17 -33.80
CA GLN A 423 -25.20 -6.03 -33.90
C GLN A 423 -26.51 -6.42 -34.58
N TYR A 424 -26.43 -7.15 -35.71
CA TYR A 424 -27.60 -7.67 -36.41
C TYR A 424 -28.41 -8.62 -35.53
N TYR A 425 -27.79 -9.64 -34.90
CA TYR A 425 -28.45 -10.54 -33.98
C TYR A 425 -29.16 -9.80 -32.83
N ARG A 426 -28.54 -8.78 -32.29
CA ARG A 426 -29.16 -7.96 -31.23
C ARG A 426 -30.33 -7.10 -31.72
N SER A 427 -30.30 -6.68 -32.96
CA SER A 427 -31.40 -5.92 -33.57
C SER A 427 -32.64 -6.79 -33.91
N LEU A 428 -32.47 -8.12 -33.93
CA LEU A 428 -33.59 -9.03 -34.14
C LEU A 428 -34.55 -9.00 -32.94
N ASN A 429 -35.84 -9.13 -33.22
CA ASN A 429 -36.83 -9.30 -32.17
C ASN A 429 -36.68 -10.66 -31.46
N GLU A 430 -37.26 -10.83 -30.29
CA GLU A 430 -37.14 -12.05 -29.46
C GLU A 430 -37.57 -13.31 -30.21
N TYR A 431 -38.58 -13.21 -31.06
CA TYR A 431 -39.06 -14.33 -31.88
C TYR A 431 -38.00 -14.80 -32.88
N ALA A 432 -37.39 -13.86 -33.58
CA ALA A 432 -36.35 -14.17 -34.59
C ALA A 432 -35.01 -14.63 -33.95
N LYS A 433 -34.78 -14.38 -32.67
CA LYS A 433 -33.61 -14.88 -31.93
C LYS A 433 -33.75 -16.33 -31.50
N ASN A 434 -35.00 -16.82 -31.38
CA ASN A 434 -35.32 -18.14 -30.86
C ASN A 434 -35.79 -19.12 -31.97
N THR A 435 -35.84 -18.67 -33.21
CA THR A 435 -36.15 -19.47 -34.40
C THR A 435 -34.86 -19.83 -35.13
#